data_ffce612b3cb0ea7bb2c51812b27fa88c
#
_entry.id   ffce612b3cb0ea7bb2c51812b27fa88c
#
_cell.length_a   1.000
_cell.length_b   1.000
_cell.length_c   1.000
_cell.angle_alpha   90.00
_cell.angle_beta   90.00
_cell.angle_gamma   90.00
#
_symmetry.space_group_name_H-M   'P 1'
#
loop_
_entity.id
_entity.type
_entity.pdbx_description
1 polymer ?
#
loop_
_entity_poly.entity_id
_entity_poly.type
_entity_poly.pdbx_seq_one_letter_code
_entity_poly.pdbx_strand_id
1 'polypeptide(L)'
;MIEWMTFDPKTLHEIERKIIKALVDGRTNLDDLARKTGLNIDQLRRGVEWLKYKNIINYNETVWKSIILTDIGQKAAEIGRPEVRLAASTPTSATYITDVQKKANLTPEELGLGIRLASTAAWISYDATDKSKILKLSDPPSQSPEDLLLQKITKMPLRKISYDSLDKEELRAYQELKAKHSVYFELKEEKIPEIELSPMGLTIVNDVETLSERAIDVAAPAPIVYAGRKHPLQDIVDEVREIFVGLGFEEIDGPIVQNGFWNFDVLFTPQDHPAREMQDTFYIAGLRAGNVADKKIINNVASIHKKDWGYDWGIEDARKLVLRTHTTPVTIRYLADKKPEEASVFSVGRVFRNEKLTYKHLAEFYQVEGIVVGKNVTLRDLMGLQTEFYSKMGLKKVKFWPSFFPYTEPSLQSMVYHEKLGKWVELFGMGIFRPEVTLPVGVKNPVLAWGGGLERIAMLRYGLDDVRELYSNKLGWLRGVPKCQ
;
A
#
# COMPACT_ATOMS: atom_id res chain seq x y z
N MET A 1 41.29 33.87 -6.31
CA MET A 1 42.24 32.91 -6.91
C MET A 1 41.84 31.56 -6.44
N ILE A 2 41.20 30.75 -7.28
CA ILE A 2 40.89 29.34 -6.98
C ILE A 2 42.16 28.59 -7.35
N GLU A 3 42.88 28.08 -6.35
CA GLU A 3 43.97 27.16 -6.57
C GLU A 3 43.46 25.94 -7.33
N TRP A 4 43.95 25.76 -8.54
CA TRP A 4 43.73 24.54 -9.31
C TRP A 4 44.53 23.45 -8.61
N MET A 5 43.85 22.64 -7.79
CA MET A 5 44.44 21.39 -7.28
C MET A 5 44.83 20.55 -8.48
N THR A 6 46.12 20.45 -8.75
CA THR A 6 46.68 19.54 -9.76
C THR A 6 46.40 18.11 -9.29
N PHE A 7 45.52 17.44 -10.00
CA PHE A 7 45.22 16.02 -9.72
C PHE A 7 46.42 15.18 -10.03
N ASP A 8 46.86 14.34 -9.09
CA ASP A 8 47.98 13.41 -9.31
C ASP A 8 47.45 12.08 -9.94
N PRO A 9 47.75 11.81 -11.23
CA PRO A 9 47.27 10.59 -11.90
C PRO A 9 47.75 9.29 -11.26
N LYS A 10 48.81 9.32 -10.43
CA LYS A 10 49.34 8.15 -9.69
C LYS A 10 48.33 7.60 -8.67
N THR A 11 47.40 8.43 -8.22
CA THR A 11 46.32 8.05 -7.26
C THR A 11 45.21 7.21 -7.88
N LEU A 12 45.23 7.04 -9.21
CA LEU A 12 44.20 6.27 -9.91
C LEU A 12 44.37 4.75 -9.72
N HIS A 13 43.26 4.11 -9.29
CA HIS A 13 43.21 2.65 -9.21
C HIS A 13 43.19 2.00 -10.60
N GLU A 14 43.61 0.75 -10.71
CA GLU A 14 43.62 0.00 -11.99
C GLU A 14 42.25 0.02 -12.72
N ILE A 15 41.17 -0.12 -11.97
CA ILE A 15 39.80 -0.06 -12.52
C ILE A 15 39.53 1.31 -13.15
N GLU A 16 39.90 2.41 -12.48
CA GLU A 16 39.71 3.77 -12.95
C GLU A 16 40.48 4.04 -14.24
N ARG A 17 41.76 3.56 -14.28
CA ARG A 17 42.60 3.67 -15.49
C ARG A 17 42.00 2.92 -16.68
N LYS A 18 41.49 1.72 -16.46
CA LYS A 18 40.76 0.97 -17.53
C LYS A 18 39.56 1.69 -18.06
N ILE A 19 38.76 2.31 -17.16
CA ILE A 19 37.60 3.09 -17.54
C ILE A 19 38.02 4.35 -18.33
N ILE A 20 39.01 5.11 -17.83
CA ILE A 20 39.51 6.30 -18.53
C ILE A 20 39.94 5.95 -19.96
N LYS A 21 40.75 4.89 -20.13
CA LYS A 21 41.21 4.42 -21.45
C LYS A 21 40.02 4.07 -22.37
N ALA A 22 38.98 3.44 -21.84
CA ALA A 22 37.81 3.06 -22.62
C ALA A 22 36.92 4.24 -22.98
N LEU A 23 37.03 5.40 -22.29
CA LEU A 23 36.27 6.62 -22.52
C LEU A 23 36.95 7.60 -23.51
N VAL A 24 38.19 7.33 -23.95
CA VAL A 24 38.91 8.18 -24.91
C VAL A 24 38.16 8.32 -26.24
N ASP A 25 37.45 7.25 -26.67
CA ASP A 25 36.66 7.24 -27.88
C ASP A 25 35.36 8.06 -27.78
N GLY A 26 35.06 8.65 -26.63
CA GLY A 26 33.87 9.48 -26.41
C GLY A 26 32.86 8.90 -25.45
N ARG A 27 31.67 9.48 -25.48
CA ARG A 27 30.53 9.16 -24.59
C ARG A 27 30.09 7.70 -24.76
N THR A 28 29.80 7.00 -23.65
CA THR A 28 29.37 5.60 -23.65
C THR A 28 28.48 5.28 -22.43
N ASN A 29 27.87 4.11 -22.41
CA ASN A 29 27.08 3.61 -21.30
C ASN A 29 27.81 2.48 -20.52
N LEU A 30 27.23 2.02 -19.40
CA LEU A 30 27.85 0.99 -18.55
C LEU A 30 28.04 -0.35 -19.25
N ASP A 31 27.11 -0.75 -20.13
CA ASP A 31 27.18 -2.05 -20.84
C ASP A 31 28.29 -2.04 -21.90
N ASP A 32 28.44 -0.93 -22.60
CA ASP A 32 29.53 -0.74 -23.54
C ASP A 32 30.89 -0.66 -22.85
N LEU A 33 30.95 0.02 -21.69
CA LEU A 33 32.15 0.04 -20.85
C LEU A 33 32.52 -1.37 -20.36
N ALA A 34 31.56 -2.19 -19.97
CA ALA A 34 31.78 -3.57 -19.57
C ALA A 34 32.45 -4.36 -20.71
N ARG A 35 31.94 -4.21 -21.94
CA ARG A 35 32.49 -4.87 -23.13
C ARG A 35 33.91 -4.40 -23.47
N LYS A 36 34.18 -3.09 -23.39
CA LYS A 36 35.46 -2.47 -23.71
C LYS A 36 36.54 -2.78 -22.66
N THR A 37 36.17 -2.82 -21.38
CA THR A 37 37.13 -2.94 -20.27
C THR A 37 37.32 -4.38 -19.77
N GLY A 38 36.38 -5.27 -20.05
CA GLY A 38 36.37 -6.64 -19.49
C GLY A 38 36.05 -6.66 -17.98
N LEU A 39 35.61 -5.56 -17.39
CA LEU A 39 35.24 -5.44 -15.98
C LEU A 39 33.80 -5.89 -15.78
N ASN A 40 33.50 -6.49 -14.62
CA ASN A 40 32.13 -6.76 -14.25
C ASN A 40 31.39 -5.46 -13.86
N ILE A 41 30.06 -5.52 -13.87
CA ILE A 41 29.16 -4.36 -13.61
C ILE A 41 29.45 -3.70 -12.25
N ASP A 42 29.75 -4.47 -11.20
CA ASP A 42 29.99 -3.94 -9.87
C ASP A 42 31.37 -3.24 -9.76
N GLN A 43 32.36 -3.73 -10.49
CA GLN A 43 33.65 -3.07 -10.62
C GLN A 43 33.54 -1.74 -11.38
N LEU A 44 32.75 -1.75 -12.47
CA LEU A 44 32.45 -0.54 -13.24
C LEU A 44 31.73 0.51 -12.43
N ARG A 45 30.67 0.14 -11.73
CA ARG A 45 29.92 1.07 -10.87
C ARG A 45 30.82 1.73 -9.84
N ARG A 46 31.68 0.95 -9.18
CA ARG A 46 32.67 1.49 -8.22
C ARG A 46 33.67 2.42 -8.88
N GLY A 47 34.26 2.03 -9.99
CA GLY A 47 35.19 2.86 -10.71
C GLY A 47 34.62 4.15 -11.23
N VAL A 48 33.36 4.11 -11.75
CA VAL A 48 32.61 5.30 -12.20
C VAL A 48 32.35 6.23 -11.02
N GLU A 49 31.90 5.73 -9.86
CA GLU A 49 31.69 6.57 -8.66
C GLU A 49 32.99 7.23 -8.17
N TRP A 50 34.13 6.53 -8.19
CA TRP A 50 35.42 7.11 -7.84
C TRP A 50 35.88 8.18 -8.82
N LEU A 51 35.71 7.96 -10.14
CA LEU A 51 36.04 8.93 -11.17
C LEU A 51 35.15 10.17 -11.12
N LYS A 52 33.87 9.97 -10.80
CA LYS A 52 32.90 11.06 -10.59
C LYS A 52 33.29 11.90 -9.38
N TYR A 53 33.63 11.28 -8.25
CA TYR A 53 34.11 11.97 -7.05
C TYR A 53 35.36 12.81 -7.32
N LYS A 54 36.28 12.28 -8.15
CA LYS A 54 37.52 12.97 -8.58
C LYS A 54 37.29 14.00 -9.69
N ASN A 55 36.04 14.21 -10.15
CA ASN A 55 35.66 15.10 -11.26
C ASN A 55 36.38 14.75 -12.60
N ILE A 56 36.76 13.49 -12.80
CA ILE A 56 37.41 13.04 -14.01
C ILE A 56 36.42 12.68 -15.11
N ILE A 57 35.19 12.36 -14.73
CA ILE A 57 34.09 12.06 -15.66
C ILE A 57 32.87 12.92 -15.40
N ASN A 58 32.11 13.17 -16.46
CA ASN A 58 30.75 13.64 -16.39
C ASN A 58 29.80 12.43 -16.44
N TYR A 59 28.83 12.41 -15.55
CA TYR A 59 27.83 11.36 -15.46
C TYR A 59 26.46 11.97 -15.60
N ASN A 60 25.77 11.71 -16.70
CA ASN A 60 24.44 12.18 -16.99
C ASN A 60 23.48 10.98 -17.07
N GLU A 61 22.29 11.11 -16.51
CA GLU A 61 21.24 10.12 -16.66
C GLU A 61 20.24 10.61 -17.72
N THR A 62 20.14 9.88 -18.81
CA THR A 62 19.09 10.11 -19.82
C THR A 62 17.93 9.18 -19.51
N VAL A 63 16.73 9.76 -19.36
CA VAL A 63 15.51 8.98 -19.15
C VAL A 63 14.95 8.57 -20.49
N TRP A 64 15.02 7.28 -20.77
CA TRP A 64 14.41 6.69 -21.97
C TRP A 64 13.00 6.21 -21.65
N LYS A 65 12.03 6.75 -22.39
CA LYS A 65 10.63 6.32 -22.28
C LYS A 65 10.29 5.40 -23.43
N SER A 66 9.77 4.24 -23.10
CA SER A 66 9.34 3.26 -24.07
C SER A 66 7.87 2.92 -23.87
N ILE A 67 7.15 2.85 -24.98
CA ILE A 67 5.76 2.40 -25.02
C ILE A 67 5.76 0.93 -25.41
N ILE A 68 5.18 0.09 -24.58
CA ILE A 68 5.03 -1.34 -24.80
C ILE A 68 3.55 -1.63 -25.02
N LEU A 69 3.22 -2.36 -26.07
CA LEU A 69 1.86 -2.79 -26.34
C LEU A 69 1.54 -4.04 -25.54
N THR A 70 0.47 -3.99 -24.75
CA THR A 70 -0.02 -5.13 -23.97
C THR A 70 -0.70 -6.17 -24.88
N ASP A 71 -0.99 -7.36 -24.36
CA ASP A 71 -1.72 -8.40 -25.10
C ASP A 71 -3.13 -7.94 -25.50
N ILE A 72 -3.77 -7.09 -24.69
CA ILE A 72 -5.07 -6.49 -25.01
C ILE A 72 -4.93 -5.49 -26.16
N GLY A 73 -3.88 -4.67 -26.15
CA GLY A 73 -3.58 -3.75 -27.24
C GLY A 73 -3.21 -4.48 -28.54
N GLN A 74 -2.49 -5.59 -28.45
CA GLN A 74 -2.20 -6.45 -29.61
C GLN A 74 -3.48 -7.02 -30.22
N LYS A 75 -4.36 -7.57 -29.39
CA LYS A 75 -5.66 -8.07 -29.84
C LYS A 75 -6.46 -6.97 -30.57
N ALA A 76 -6.46 -5.75 -30.05
CA ALA A 76 -7.11 -4.61 -30.69
C ALA A 76 -6.47 -4.24 -32.04
N ALA A 77 -5.15 -4.39 -32.20
CA ALA A 77 -4.46 -4.18 -33.47
C ALA A 77 -4.81 -5.26 -34.53
N GLU A 78 -5.03 -6.49 -34.10
CA GLU A 78 -5.31 -7.64 -34.98
C GLU A 78 -6.76 -7.72 -35.48
N ILE A 79 -7.72 -7.55 -34.53
CA ILE A 79 -9.15 -7.75 -34.81
C ILE A 79 -9.97 -6.46 -34.82
N GLY A 80 -9.33 -5.32 -34.51
CA GLY A 80 -9.97 -4.02 -34.43
C GLY A 80 -10.45 -3.63 -32.99
N ARG A 81 -10.52 -2.35 -32.74
CA ARG A 81 -10.97 -1.78 -31.46
C ARG A 81 -12.46 -2.08 -31.21
N PRO A 82 -12.91 -2.24 -29.95
CA PRO A 82 -14.29 -2.60 -29.62
C PRO A 82 -15.34 -1.69 -30.25
N GLU A 83 -15.13 -0.37 -30.23
CA GLU A 83 -16.05 0.61 -30.79
C GLU A 83 -16.16 0.51 -32.32
N VAL A 84 -15.07 0.18 -33.00
CA VAL A 84 -15.03 0.02 -34.45
C VAL A 84 -15.73 -1.28 -34.83
N ARG A 85 -15.44 -2.39 -34.15
CA ARG A 85 -16.12 -3.69 -34.36
C ARG A 85 -17.62 -3.59 -34.12
N LEU A 86 -18.02 -2.87 -33.05
CA LEU A 86 -19.43 -2.65 -32.71
C LEU A 86 -20.13 -1.85 -33.83
N ALA A 87 -19.59 -0.69 -34.22
CA ALA A 87 -20.17 0.16 -35.24
C ALA A 87 -20.26 -0.54 -36.60
N ALA A 88 -19.22 -1.28 -37.00
CA ALA A 88 -19.20 -2.07 -38.25
C ALA A 88 -20.27 -3.19 -38.23
N SER A 89 -20.55 -3.77 -37.07
CA SER A 89 -21.54 -4.85 -36.91
C SER A 89 -22.98 -4.38 -36.71
N THR A 90 -23.17 -3.09 -36.39
CA THR A 90 -24.50 -2.50 -36.15
C THR A 90 -25.21 -2.20 -37.47
N PRO A 91 -26.44 -2.72 -37.70
CA PRO A 91 -27.24 -2.38 -38.90
C PRO A 91 -27.79 -0.94 -38.82
N THR A 92 -28.25 -0.45 -39.97
CA THR A 92 -28.98 0.84 -40.05
C THR A 92 -30.39 0.80 -39.42
N SER A 93 -30.96 -0.41 -39.29
CA SER A 93 -32.23 -0.64 -38.58
C SER A 93 -31.99 -0.92 -37.08
N ALA A 94 -32.89 -0.49 -36.21
CA ALA A 94 -32.80 -0.73 -34.78
C ALA A 94 -32.73 -2.23 -34.47
N THR A 95 -31.62 -2.65 -33.82
CA THR A 95 -31.27 -4.05 -33.51
C THR A 95 -30.90 -4.19 -32.07
N TYR A 96 -31.23 -5.32 -31.43
CA TYR A 96 -30.89 -5.58 -30.04
C TYR A 96 -29.38 -5.56 -29.81
N ILE A 97 -28.96 -4.91 -28.75
CA ILE A 97 -27.55 -4.78 -28.35
C ILE A 97 -26.90 -6.16 -28.19
N THR A 98 -27.61 -7.15 -27.67
CA THR A 98 -27.13 -8.53 -27.49
C THR A 98 -26.80 -9.22 -28.80
N ASP A 99 -27.53 -8.94 -29.86
CA ASP A 99 -27.29 -9.54 -31.18
C ASP A 99 -26.09 -8.88 -31.85
N VAL A 100 -25.97 -7.56 -31.72
CA VAL A 100 -24.79 -6.83 -32.21
C VAL A 100 -23.54 -7.24 -31.44
N GLN A 101 -23.64 -7.45 -30.14
CA GLN A 101 -22.52 -7.94 -29.32
C GLN A 101 -21.97 -9.27 -29.82
N LYS A 102 -22.86 -10.25 -30.07
CA LYS A 102 -22.48 -11.56 -30.59
C LYS A 102 -21.83 -11.44 -31.95
N LYS A 103 -22.43 -10.65 -32.88
CA LYS A 103 -21.91 -10.43 -34.21
C LYS A 103 -20.55 -9.74 -34.23
N ALA A 104 -20.33 -8.78 -33.34
CA ALA A 104 -19.08 -8.06 -33.18
C ALA A 104 -18.04 -8.82 -32.35
N ASN A 105 -18.39 -10.00 -31.82
CA ASN A 105 -17.54 -10.82 -30.95
C ASN A 105 -16.92 -10.02 -29.79
N LEU A 106 -17.77 -9.29 -29.03
CA LEU A 106 -17.37 -8.45 -27.92
C LEU A 106 -17.64 -9.13 -26.58
N THR A 107 -16.69 -9.01 -25.65
CA THR A 107 -16.93 -9.37 -24.25
C THR A 107 -17.91 -8.37 -23.59
N PRO A 108 -18.55 -8.70 -22.45
CA PRO A 108 -19.41 -7.75 -21.74
C PRO A 108 -18.72 -6.43 -21.37
N GLU A 109 -17.42 -6.50 -21.02
CA GLU A 109 -16.60 -5.33 -20.70
C GLU A 109 -16.30 -4.48 -21.94
N GLU A 110 -15.93 -5.12 -23.06
CA GLU A 110 -15.70 -4.47 -24.34
C GLU A 110 -16.98 -3.82 -24.89
N LEU A 111 -18.15 -4.40 -24.64
CA LEU A 111 -19.44 -3.89 -25.11
C LEU A 111 -19.76 -2.51 -24.49
N GLY A 112 -19.66 -2.37 -23.19
CA GLY A 112 -19.95 -1.11 -22.49
C GLY A 112 -19.04 0.03 -22.96
N LEU A 113 -17.75 -0.25 -23.10
CA LEU A 113 -16.77 0.70 -23.62
C LEU A 113 -17.05 1.02 -25.11
N GLY A 114 -17.31 -0.01 -25.92
CA GLY A 114 -17.60 0.13 -27.34
C GLY A 114 -18.84 0.99 -27.61
N ILE A 115 -19.95 0.76 -26.90
CA ILE A 115 -21.16 1.58 -27.02
C ILE A 115 -20.87 3.05 -26.66
N ARG A 116 -20.20 3.30 -25.54
CA ARG A 116 -19.88 4.65 -25.11
C ARG A 116 -19.05 5.40 -26.15
N LEU A 117 -17.97 4.79 -26.65
CA LEU A 117 -17.07 5.43 -27.60
C LEU A 117 -17.70 5.58 -28.99
N ALA A 118 -18.41 4.57 -29.50
CA ALA A 118 -19.08 4.63 -30.79
C ALA A 118 -20.25 5.65 -30.77
N SER A 119 -20.96 5.79 -29.68
CA SER A 119 -22.00 6.83 -29.52
C SER A 119 -21.41 8.23 -29.45
N THR A 120 -20.28 8.42 -28.73
CA THR A 120 -19.56 9.69 -28.65
C THR A 120 -19.03 10.12 -30.03
N ALA A 121 -18.60 9.15 -30.84
CA ALA A 121 -18.15 9.39 -32.22
C ALA A 121 -19.29 9.55 -33.24
N ALA A 122 -20.55 9.48 -32.80
CA ALA A 122 -21.72 9.51 -33.64
C ALA A 122 -21.76 8.43 -34.74
N TRP A 123 -21.19 7.25 -34.46
CA TRP A 123 -21.28 6.09 -35.36
C TRP A 123 -22.54 5.28 -35.12
N ILE A 124 -23.01 5.26 -33.84
CA ILE A 124 -24.24 4.58 -33.44
C ILE A 124 -25.10 5.49 -32.57
N SER A 125 -26.40 5.17 -32.46
CA SER A 125 -27.32 5.79 -31.49
C SER A 125 -28.22 4.72 -30.88
N TYR A 126 -28.75 4.99 -29.71
CA TYR A 126 -29.86 4.22 -29.17
C TYR A 126 -31.14 4.49 -29.95
N ASP A 127 -31.97 3.49 -30.07
CA ASP A 127 -33.36 3.68 -30.58
C ASP A 127 -34.16 4.60 -29.65
N ALA A 128 -34.93 5.51 -30.25
CA ALA A 128 -35.68 6.50 -29.49
C ALA A 128 -36.80 5.89 -28.61
N THR A 129 -37.31 4.72 -29.00
CA THR A 129 -38.44 4.04 -28.36
C THR A 129 -38.01 2.88 -27.45
N ASP A 130 -36.85 2.26 -27.74
CA ASP A 130 -36.35 1.08 -27.03
C ASP A 130 -34.84 1.15 -26.84
N LYS A 131 -34.42 1.57 -25.64
CA LYS A 131 -33.00 1.69 -25.25
C LYS A 131 -32.22 0.35 -25.21
N SER A 132 -32.90 -0.79 -25.37
CA SER A 132 -32.23 -2.08 -25.54
C SER A 132 -31.74 -2.32 -26.99
N LYS A 133 -32.06 -1.41 -27.91
CA LYS A 133 -31.68 -1.44 -29.31
C LYS A 133 -30.75 -0.28 -29.68
N ILE A 134 -29.89 -0.53 -30.64
CA ILE A 134 -29.01 0.46 -31.27
C ILE A 134 -29.16 0.41 -32.78
N LEU A 135 -28.84 1.53 -33.42
CA LEU A 135 -28.81 1.66 -34.87
C LEU A 135 -27.55 2.41 -35.31
N LYS A 136 -27.10 2.13 -36.51
CA LYS A 136 -25.95 2.76 -37.12
C LYS A 136 -26.31 4.12 -37.68
N LEU A 137 -25.49 5.14 -37.37
CA LEU A 137 -25.62 6.49 -37.92
C LEU A 137 -24.62 6.75 -39.06
N SER A 138 -23.38 6.27 -38.89
CA SER A 138 -22.32 6.43 -39.88
C SER A 138 -21.32 5.28 -39.80
N ASP A 139 -20.52 5.12 -40.84
CA ASP A 139 -19.43 4.14 -40.81
C ASP A 139 -18.22 4.68 -40.06
N PRO A 140 -17.55 3.86 -39.24
CA PRO A 140 -16.26 4.24 -38.69
C PRO A 140 -15.22 4.38 -39.80
N PRO A 141 -14.18 5.20 -39.65
CA PRO A 141 -13.13 5.33 -40.66
C PRO A 141 -12.50 3.97 -40.92
N SER A 142 -12.23 3.65 -42.20
CA SER A 142 -11.65 2.38 -42.62
C SER A 142 -10.25 2.13 -42.02
N GLN A 143 -9.51 3.17 -41.75
CA GLN A 143 -8.21 3.15 -41.09
C GLN A 143 -7.96 4.49 -40.38
N SER A 144 -7.83 4.49 -39.10
CA SER A 144 -7.52 5.70 -38.32
C SER A 144 -6.03 5.77 -37.98
N PRO A 145 -5.50 6.96 -37.64
CA PRO A 145 -4.13 7.11 -37.15
C PRO A 145 -3.84 6.21 -35.93
N GLU A 146 -4.85 6.01 -35.07
CA GLU A 146 -4.76 5.11 -33.92
C GLU A 146 -4.58 3.64 -34.32
N ASP A 147 -5.29 3.17 -35.35
CA ASP A 147 -5.17 1.79 -35.84
C ASP A 147 -3.81 1.57 -36.50
N LEU A 148 -3.31 2.56 -37.25
CA LEU A 148 -1.97 2.54 -37.84
C LEU A 148 -0.88 2.45 -36.77
N LEU A 149 -1.00 3.22 -35.71
CA LEU A 149 -0.05 3.18 -34.60
C LEU A 149 -0.03 1.82 -33.89
N LEU A 150 -1.20 1.24 -33.60
CA LEU A 150 -1.30 -0.09 -33.01
C LEU A 150 -0.63 -1.15 -33.89
N GLN A 151 -0.89 -1.12 -35.20
CA GLN A 151 -0.28 -2.04 -36.16
C GLN A 151 1.24 -1.84 -36.27
N LYS A 152 1.72 -0.59 -36.25
CA LYS A 152 3.15 -0.26 -36.24
C LYS A 152 3.85 -0.89 -35.05
N ILE A 153 3.32 -0.66 -33.84
CA ILE A 153 3.94 -1.16 -32.61
C ILE A 153 3.90 -2.70 -32.55
N THR A 154 2.82 -3.32 -33.03
CA THR A 154 2.71 -4.78 -33.08
C THR A 154 3.82 -5.42 -33.92
N LYS A 155 4.28 -4.76 -34.99
CA LYS A 155 5.35 -5.23 -35.88
C LYS A 155 6.76 -5.01 -35.33
N MET A 156 6.91 -4.20 -34.25
CA MET A 156 8.21 -3.92 -33.66
C MET A 156 8.69 -5.08 -32.76
N PRO A 157 10.02 -5.28 -32.63
CA PRO A 157 10.57 -6.24 -31.68
C PRO A 157 10.05 -5.99 -30.25
N LEU A 158 9.66 -7.07 -29.56
CA LEU A 158 9.08 -7.01 -28.22
C LEU A 158 7.85 -6.08 -28.09
N ARG A 159 7.21 -5.72 -29.23
CA ARG A 159 6.07 -4.78 -29.25
C ARG A 159 6.37 -3.46 -28.53
N LYS A 160 7.62 -2.99 -28.69
CA LYS A 160 8.18 -1.82 -27.97
C LYS A 160 8.61 -0.75 -28.96
N ILE A 161 8.26 0.51 -28.70
CA ILE A 161 8.71 1.68 -29.45
C ILE A 161 9.20 2.76 -28.49
N SER A 162 10.23 3.53 -28.88
CA SER A 162 10.65 4.70 -28.09
C SER A 162 9.62 5.81 -28.17
N TYR A 163 9.29 6.40 -27.01
CA TYR A 163 8.37 7.53 -26.94
C TYR A 163 8.85 8.71 -27.79
N ASP A 164 10.15 9.00 -27.78
CA ASP A 164 10.77 10.10 -28.48
C ASP A 164 10.92 9.86 -29.99
N SER A 165 10.68 8.62 -30.47
CA SER A 165 10.70 8.28 -31.88
C SER A 165 9.35 8.44 -32.58
N LEU A 166 8.29 8.77 -31.83
CA LEU A 166 6.98 9.05 -32.38
C LEU A 166 6.96 10.43 -33.05
N ASP A 167 6.40 10.48 -34.26
CA ASP A 167 6.10 11.77 -34.90
C ASP A 167 4.89 12.45 -34.24
N LYS A 168 4.56 13.68 -34.71
CA LYS A 168 3.47 14.47 -34.12
C LYS A 168 2.09 13.82 -34.24
N GLU A 169 1.83 13.13 -35.35
CA GLU A 169 0.54 12.45 -35.58
C GLU A 169 0.45 11.17 -34.75
N GLU A 170 1.52 10.42 -34.69
CA GLU A 170 1.63 9.20 -33.88
C GLU A 170 1.53 9.51 -32.38
N LEU A 171 2.15 10.60 -31.92
CA LEU A 171 2.07 11.04 -30.53
C LEU A 171 0.64 11.44 -30.16
N ARG A 172 -0.07 12.13 -31.06
CA ARG A 172 -1.47 12.49 -30.87
C ARG A 172 -2.35 11.23 -30.83
N ALA A 173 -2.15 10.30 -31.75
CA ALA A 173 -2.85 9.02 -31.78
C ALA A 173 -2.62 8.20 -30.50
N TYR A 174 -1.38 8.17 -29.99
CA TYR A 174 -1.05 7.55 -28.71
C TYR A 174 -1.78 8.19 -27.55
N GLN A 175 -1.81 9.52 -27.46
CA GLN A 175 -2.51 10.25 -26.38
C GLN A 175 -4.01 10.00 -26.40
N GLU A 176 -4.63 9.99 -27.58
CA GLU A 176 -6.05 9.68 -27.73
C GLU A 176 -6.38 8.23 -27.38
N LEU A 177 -5.57 7.27 -27.82
CA LEU A 177 -5.72 5.86 -27.46
C LEU A 177 -5.53 5.65 -25.95
N LYS A 178 -4.52 6.25 -25.35
CA LYS A 178 -4.27 6.15 -23.92
C LYS A 178 -5.42 6.72 -23.09
N ALA A 179 -6.05 7.78 -23.55
CA ALA A 179 -7.21 8.38 -22.88
C ALA A 179 -8.47 7.49 -22.99
N LYS A 180 -8.68 6.82 -24.13
CA LYS A 180 -9.83 5.95 -24.40
C LYS A 180 -9.63 4.51 -23.92
N HIS A 181 -8.40 3.99 -24.04
CA HIS A 181 -8.01 2.60 -23.82
C HIS A 181 -6.66 2.51 -23.06
N SER A 182 -6.64 2.97 -21.81
CA SER A 182 -5.42 3.03 -20.99
C SER A 182 -4.71 1.67 -20.85
N VAL A 183 -5.46 0.56 -20.94
CA VAL A 183 -4.96 -0.81 -20.81
C VAL A 183 -4.18 -1.31 -22.02
N TYR A 184 -4.17 -0.59 -23.15
CA TYR A 184 -3.46 -1.03 -24.35
C TYR A 184 -1.96 -0.84 -24.26
N PHE A 185 -1.50 0.06 -23.38
CA PHE A 185 -0.10 0.46 -23.32
C PHE A 185 0.44 0.39 -21.91
N GLU A 186 1.68 -0.04 -21.80
CA GLU A 186 2.53 0.13 -20.64
C GLU A 186 3.65 1.11 -20.99
N LEU A 187 3.82 2.17 -20.18
CA LEU A 187 4.92 3.11 -20.32
C LEU A 187 6.05 2.68 -19.36
N LYS A 188 7.19 2.31 -19.93
CA LYS A 188 8.38 1.94 -19.18
C LYS A 188 9.41 3.05 -19.29
N GLU A 189 9.86 3.55 -18.13
CA GLU A 189 10.94 4.53 -18.04
C GLU A 189 12.20 3.82 -17.57
N GLU A 190 13.25 3.91 -18.37
CA GLU A 190 14.57 3.36 -18.08
C GLU A 190 15.57 4.51 -18.02
N LYS A 191 16.31 4.60 -16.91
CA LYS A 191 17.40 5.56 -16.76
C LYS A 191 18.66 4.90 -17.29
N ILE A 192 19.20 5.45 -18.39
CA ILE A 192 20.45 4.99 -18.97
C ILE A 192 21.54 5.99 -18.59
N PRO A 193 22.56 5.59 -17.83
CA PRO A 193 23.69 6.45 -17.53
C PRO A 193 24.55 6.63 -18.78
N GLU A 194 24.84 7.87 -19.11
CA GLU A 194 25.81 8.28 -20.11
C GLU A 194 27.06 8.84 -19.43
N ILE A 195 28.20 8.30 -19.78
CA ILE A 195 29.48 8.59 -19.13
C ILE A 195 30.46 9.11 -20.18
N GLU A 196 31.11 10.23 -19.90
CA GLU A 196 32.15 10.83 -20.74
C GLU A 196 33.26 11.43 -19.90
N LEU A 197 34.45 11.59 -20.46
CA LEU A 197 35.54 12.28 -19.78
C LEU A 197 35.18 13.76 -19.59
N SER A 198 35.47 14.28 -18.40
CA SER A 198 35.42 15.72 -18.14
C SER A 198 36.59 16.43 -18.80
N PRO A 199 36.60 17.77 -18.87
CA PRO A 199 37.78 18.53 -19.33
C PRO A 199 39.05 18.13 -18.56
N MET A 200 38.95 17.90 -17.25
CA MET A 200 40.06 17.40 -16.40
C MET A 200 40.45 15.97 -16.76
N GLY A 201 39.48 15.10 -17.02
CA GLY A 201 39.69 13.73 -17.47
C GLY A 201 40.50 13.67 -18.78
N LEU A 202 40.20 14.55 -19.72
CA LEU A 202 40.90 14.66 -21.01
C LEU A 202 42.39 15.06 -20.85
N THR A 203 42.72 15.90 -19.87
CA THR A 203 44.11 16.33 -19.65
C THR A 203 45.01 15.24 -19.12
N ILE A 204 44.46 14.24 -18.39
CA ILE A 204 45.24 13.17 -17.74
C ILE A 204 45.32 11.89 -18.56
N VAL A 205 44.68 11.80 -19.71
CA VAL A 205 44.64 10.57 -20.54
C VAL A 205 46.05 10.07 -20.86
N ASN A 206 46.93 10.97 -21.33
CA ASN A 206 48.30 10.61 -21.70
C ASN A 206 49.15 10.14 -20.48
N ASP A 207 48.91 10.74 -19.32
CA ASP A 207 49.62 10.36 -18.10
C ASP A 207 49.19 8.96 -17.63
N VAL A 208 47.91 8.61 -17.80
CA VAL A 208 47.34 7.29 -17.44
C VAL A 208 47.93 6.16 -18.28
N GLU A 209 48.38 6.44 -19.52
CA GLU A 209 49.01 5.45 -20.38
C GLU A 209 50.42 5.06 -19.89
N THR A 210 51.13 5.99 -19.26
CA THR A 210 52.51 5.81 -18.80
C THR A 210 52.69 5.21 -17.41
N LEU A 211 51.58 5.13 -16.63
CA LEU A 211 51.63 4.66 -15.23
C LEU A 211 51.67 3.13 -15.13
N SER A 212 52.78 2.60 -14.57
CA SER A 212 52.99 1.18 -14.34
C SER A 212 52.71 0.72 -12.90
N GLU A 213 52.67 1.61 -11.91
CA GLU A 213 52.57 1.27 -10.50
C GLU A 213 51.12 1.25 -9.95
N ARG A 214 50.86 0.29 -9.06
CA ARG A 214 49.57 0.19 -8.33
C ARG A 214 49.61 1.11 -7.12
N ALA A 215 49.03 2.30 -7.22
CA ALA A 215 48.78 3.13 -6.04
C ALA A 215 47.41 2.76 -5.47
N ILE A 216 47.35 2.55 -4.15
CA ILE A 216 46.07 2.41 -3.43
C ILE A 216 45.61 3.81 -3.03
N ASP A 217 44.48 4.27 -3.58
CA ASP A 217 43.87 5.53 -3.18
C ASP A 217 43.07 5.32 -1.88
N VAL A 218 43.69 5.71 -0.77
CA VAL A 218 43.07 5.61 0.57
C VAL A 218 42.01 6.67 0.81
N ALA A 219 41.93 7.70 -0.05
CA ALA A 219 40.90 8.75 0.02
C ALA A 219 39.70 8.45 -0.87
N ALA A 220 39.71 7.36 -1.65
CA ALA A 220 38.59 6.99 -2.50
C ALA A 220 37.34 6.77 -1.65
N PRO A 221 36.16 7.39 -2.03
CA PRO A 221 34.95 7.22 -1.27
C PRO A 221 34.52 5.75 -1.31
N ALA A 222 34.18 5.22 -0.15
CA ALA A 222 33.55 3.92 -0.07
C ALA A 222 32.16 3.97 -0.70
N PRO A 223 31.71 2.91 -1.39
CA PRO A 223 30.34 2.86 -1.90
C PRO A 223 29.35 3.06 -0.75
N ILE A 224 28.35 3.88 -0.96
CA ILE A 224 27.25 4.05 0.02
C ILE A 224 26.49 2.72 0.07
N VAL A 225 26.68 1.96 1.14
CA VAL A 225 25.92 0.73 1.41
C VAL A 225 24.79 1.08 2.36
N TYR A 226 23.55 0.93 1.89
CA TYR A 226 22.38 1.07 2.75
C TYR A 226 22.15 -0.25 3.47
N ALA A 227 22.37 -0.27 4.77
CA ALA A 227 21.97 -1.40 5.60
C ALA A 227 20.46 -1.63 5.53
N GLY A 228 20.04 -2.89 5.66
CA GLY A 228 18.64 -3.22 5.82
C GLY A 228 18.06 -2.53 7.07
N ARG A 229 16.81 -2.08 6.99
CA ARG A 229 16.10 -1.39 8.07
C ARG A 229 14.69 -1.95 8.20
N LYS A 230 14.22 -2.15 9.44
CA LYS A 230 12.81 -2.43 9.69
C LYS A 230 11.94 -1.25 9.23
N HIS A 231 10.72 -1.55 8.86
CA HIS A 231 9.74 -0.51 8.56
C HIS A 231 9.42 0.29 9.84
N PRO A 232 9.32 1.64 9.80
CA PRO A 232 9.09 2.46 10.99
C PRO A 232 7.86 2.06 11.82
N LEU A 233 6.78 1.65 11.17
CA LEU A 233 5.60 1.14 11.88
C LEU A 233 5.90 -0.17 12.64
N GLN A 234 6.76 -1.03 12.09
CA GLN A 234 7.18 -2.26 12.79
C GLN A 234 8.02 -1.95 14.03
N ASP A 235 8.84 -0.90 14.01
CA ASP A 235 9.56 -0.44 15.20
C ASP A 235 8.58 -0.03 16.33
N ILE A 236 7.48 0.65 15.99
CA ILE A 236 6.41 0.98 16.97
C ILE A 236 5.70 -0.27 17.49
N VAL A 237 5.38 -1.22 16.62
CA VAL A 237 4.75 -2.49 17.02
C VAL A 237 5.64 -3.27 18.00
N ASP A 238 6.92 -3.38 17.69
CA ASP A 238 7.89 -4.10 18.52
C ASP A 238 8.07 -3.39 19.88
N GLU A 239 8.18 -2.06 19.90
CA GLU A 239 8.28 -1.27 21.14
C GLU A 239 7.04 -1.43 22.03
N VAL A 240 5.85 -1.40 21.44
CA VAL A 240 4.60 -1.63 22.18
C VAL A 240 4.58 -3.03 22.82
N ARG A 241 5.04 -4.04 22.10
CA ARG A 241 5.20 -5.41 22.64
C ARG A 241 6.17 -5.44 23.82
N GLU A 242 7.35 -4.86 23.64
CA GLU A 242 8.38 -4.81 24.69
C GLU A 242 7.85 -4.10 25.95
N ILE A 243 7.10 -3.01 25.79
CA ILE A 243 6.53 -2.29 26.92
C ILE A 243 5.52 -3.16 27.67
N PHE A 244 4.55 -3.78 26.98
CA PHE A 244 3.54 -4.59 27.68
C PHE A 244 4.14 -5.87 28.28
N VAL A 245 5.05 -6.55 27.60
CA VAL A 245 5.79 -7.68 28.20
C VAL A 245 6.59 -7.23 29.42
N GLY A 246 7.24 -6.06 29.36
CA GLY A 246 7.97 -5.48 30.49
C GLY A 246 7.04 -5.04 31.65
N LEU A 247 5.76 -4.81 31.41
CA LEU A 247 4.72 -4.57 32.40
C LEU A 247 4.08 -5.85 32.94
N GLY A 248 4.56 -7.03 32.51
CA GLY A 248 4.09 -8.33 32.99
C GLY A 248 2.90 -8.90 32.23
N PHE A 249 2.61 -8.41 31.02
CA PHE A 249 1.55 -8.95 30.19
C PHE A 249 2.04 -10.09 29.30
N GLU A 250 1.18 -11.07 29.09
CA GLU A 250 1.35 -12.12 28.09
C GLU A 250 0.75 -11.68 26.74
N GLU A 251 1.53 -11.80 25.63
CA GLU A 251 0.99 -11.57 24.30
C GLU A 251 0.19 -12.77 23.82
N ILE A 252 -1.03 -12.53 23.36
CA ILE A 252 -1.91 -13.53 22.78
C ILE A 252 -2.26 -13.14 21.35
N ASP A 253 -2.50 -14.13 20.49
CA ASP A 253 -2.87 -13.91 19.09
C ASP A 253 -4.12 -14.70 18.70
N GLY A 254 -4.70 -14.32 17.57
CA GLY A 254 -5.89 -14.97 17.03
C GLY A 254 -6.14 -14.65 15.56
N PRO A 255 -7.05 -15.40 14.92
CA PRO A 255 -7.27 -15.30 13.49
C PRO A 255 -7.84 -13.94 13.08
N ILE A 256 -7.44 -13.47 11.89
CA ILE A 256 -7.95 -12.25 11.27
C ILE A 256 -9.41 -12.41 10.85
N VAL A 257 -9.75 -13.58 10.31
CA VAL A 257 -11.14 -13.90 9.96
C VAL A 257 -11.87 -14.37 11.22
N GLN A 258 -12.93 -13.67 11.56
CA GLN A 258 -13.79 -13.97 12.71
C GLN A 258 -15.22 -14.24 12.26
N ASN A 259 -16.02 -14.91 13.09
CA ASN A 259 -17.46 -14.89 12.90
C ASN A 259 -18.10 -13.70 13.62
N GLY A 260 -19.31 -13.32 13.22
CA GLY A 260 -20.06 -12.22 13.81
C GLY A 260 -20.29 -12.37 15.31
N PHE A 261 -20.39 -13.61 15.79
CA PHE A 261 -20.55 -13.91 17.21
C PHE A 261 -19.41 -13.32 18.05
N TRP A 262 -18.15 -13.67 17.73
CA TRP A 262 -16.99 -13.20 18.49
C TRP A 262 -16.64 -11.75 18.21
N ASN A 263 -16.93 -11.28 16.99
CA ASN A 263 -16.60 -9.87 16.65
C ASN A 263 -17.61 -8.87 17.22
N PHE A 264 -18.86 -9.28 17.48
CA PHE A 264 -19.92 -8.38 17.89
C PHE A 264 -20.82 -8.92 19.02
N ASP A 265 -21.45 -10.10 18.83
CA ASP A 265 -22.54 -10.54 19.72
C ASP A 265 -22.06 -10.71 21.17
N VAL A 266 -20.93 -11.38 21.39
CA VAL A 266 -20.36 -11.59 22.71
C VAL A 266 -19.93 -10.27 23.39
N LEU A 267 -19.70 -9.22 22.61
CA LEU A 267 -19.38 -7.88 23.08
C LEU A 267 -20.63 -7.01 23.30
N PHE A 268 -21.79 -7.66 23.43
CA PHE A 268 -23.03 -6.99 23.70
C PHE A 268 -23.45 -5.93 22.66
N THR A 269 -22.91 -6.02 21.43
CA THR A 269 -23.29 -5.16 20.31
C THR A 269 -24.52 -5.75 19.62
N PRO A 270 -25.68 -5.06 19.58
CA PRO A 270 -26.91 -5.59 19.00
C PRO A 270 -26.77 -5.86 17.50
N GLN A 271 -27.62 -6.75 16.96
CA GLN A 271 -27.49 -7.22 15.57
C GLN A 271 -27.89 -6.16 14.54
N ASP A 272 -28.63 -5.15 14.93
CA ASP A 272 -29.01 -3.96 14.14
C ASP A 272 -28.08 -2.74 14.34
N HIS A 273 -26.96 -2.92 15.06
CA HIS A 273 -26.03 -1.82 15.31
C HIS A 273 -25.34 -1.37 14.01
N PRO A 274 -25.21 -0.05 13.73
CA PRO A 274 -24.60 0.48 12.51
C PRO A 274 -23.18 -0.06 12.22
N ALA A 275 -22.36 -0.31 13.24
CA ALA A 275 -21.02 -0.88 13.05
C ALA A 275 -20.99 -2.25 12.34
N ARG A 276 -22.14 -2.94 12.24
CA ARG A 276 -22.29 -4.21 11.52
C ARG A 276 -22.69 -4.02 10.06
N GLU A 277 -22.96 -2.81 9.62
CA GLU A 277 -23.31 -2.55 8.23
C GLU A 277 -22.14 -2.81 7.29
N MET A 278 -22.43 -3.17 6.05
CA MET A 278 -21.40 -3.46 5.03
C MET A 278 -20.52 -2.26 4.70
N GLN A 279 -20.97 -1.05 5.00
CA GLN A 279 -20.19 0.17 4.84
C GLN A 279 -19.11 0.35 5.89
N ASP A 280 -19.21 -0.33 7.06
CA ASP A 280 -18.23 -0.23 8.16
C ASP A 280 -17.46 -1.53 8.40
N THR A 281 -17.99 -2.68 7.95
CA THR A 281 -17.40 -4.02 8.16
C THR A 281 -17.22 -4.79 6.85
N PHE A 282 -16.05 -5.41 6.68
CA PHE A 282 -15.79 -6.32 5.56
C PHE A 282 -16.32 -7.71 5.85
N TYR A 283 -17.36 -8.12 5.13
CA TYR A 283 -17.93 -9.47 5.17
C TYR A 283 -17.31 -10.36 4.08
N ILE A 284 -17.11 -11.64 4.42
CA ILE A 284 -16.65 -12.64 3.44
C ILE A 284 -17.88 -13.24 2.76
N ALA A 285 -18.03 -12.97 1.47
CA ALA A 285 -19.18 -13.43 0.70
C ALA A 285 -19.20 -14.96 0.55
N GLY A 286 -20.41 -15.53 0.59
CA GLY A 286 -20.63 -16.95 0.28
C GLY A 286 -20.18 -17.95 1.36
N LEU A 287 -19.51 -17.51 2.42
CA LEU A 287 -19.03 -18.37 3.49
C LEU A 287 -19.69 -18.03 4.83
N ARG A 288 -19.91 -19.06 5.64
CA ARG A 288 -20.44 -18.92 7.00
C ARG A 288 -19.75 -19.91 7.95
N ALA A 289 -19.65 -19.54 9.21
CA ALA A 289 -19.13 -20.44 10.24
C ALA A 289 -20.12 -21.59 10.48
N GLY A 290 -19.61 -22.82 10.51
CA GLY A 290 -20.41 -24.00 10.87
C GLY A 290 -20.78 -23.99 12.36
N ASN A 291 -19.77 -23.85 13.22
CA ASN A 291 -19.94 -23.66 14.66
C ASN A 291 -19.33 -22.31 15.07
N VAL A 292 -20.06 -21.49 15.81
CA VAL A 292 -19.61 -20.16 16.23
C VAL A 292 -18.93 -20.16 17.60
N ALA A 293 -19.48 -20.93 18.55
CA ALA A 293 -18.98 -21.09 19.92
C ALA A 293 -19.67 -22.29 20.59
N ASP A 294 -19.30 -22.59 21.86
CA ASP A 294 -20.02 -23.56 22.68
C ASP A 294 -21.47 -23.18 22.83
N LYS A 295 -22.38 -24.19 22.76
CA LYS A 295 -23.83 -24.01 22.89
C LYS A 295 -24.23 -23.24 24.16
N LYS A 296 -23.54 -23.49 25.28
CA LYS A 296 -23.79 -22.81 26.55
C LYS A 296 -23.52 -21.29 26.43
N ILE A 297 -22.39 -20.91 25.81
CA ILE A 297 -22.02 -19.50 25.60
C ILE A 297 -23.02 -18.86 24.65
N ILE A 298 -23.37 -19.51 23.54
CA ILE A 298 -24.36 -19.04 22.58
C ILE A 298 -25.69 -18.73 23.28
N ASN A 299 -26.20 -19.67 24.07
CA ASN A 299 -27.49 -19.52 24.79
C ASN A 299 -27.44 -18.38 25.81
N ASN A 300 -26.32 -18.23 26.52
CA ASN A 300 -26.13 -17.15 27.48
C ASN A 300 -26.15 -15.77 26.78
N VAL A 301 -25.41 -15.62 25.69
CA VAL A 301 -25.35 -14.37 24.90
C VAL A 301 -26.73 -14.06 24.32
N ALA A 302 -27.40 -15.01 23.68
CA ALA A 302 -28.74 -14.85 23.12
C ALA A 302 -29.75 -14.41 24.19
N SER A 303 -29.71 -15.03 25.38
CA SER A 303 -30.58 -14.68 26.51
C SER A 303 -30.38 -13.24 26.98
N ILE A 304 -29.12 -12.79 27.09
CA ILE A 304 -28.79 -11.42 27.49
C ILE A 304 -29.25 -10.42 26.43
N HIS A 305 -28.98 -10.67 25.15
CA HIS A 305 -29.47 -9.81 24.06
C HIS A 305 -31.00 -9.68 24.07
N LYS A 306 -31.69 -10.80 24.25
CA LYS A 306 -33.16 -10.77 24.34
C LYS A 306 -33.67 -9.98 25.55
N LYS A 307 -33.03 -10.18 26.71
CA LYS A 307 -33.45 -9.53 27.97
C LYS A 307 -33.19 -8.02 27.95
N ASP A 308 -31.99 -7.63 27.55
CA ASP A 308 -31.51 -6.25 27.81
C ASP A 308 -31.66 -5.35 26.57
N TRP A 309 -31.60 -5.90 25.35
CA TRP A 309 -31.89 -5.18 24.10
C TRP A 309 -33.31 -5.38 23.58
N GLY A 310 -34.07 -6.38 24.04
CA GLY A 310 -35.50 -6.57 23.75
C GLY A 310 -35.78 -7.13 22.36
N TYR A 311 -34.84 -7.76 21.66
CA TYR A 311 -35.06 -8.38 20.36
C TYR A 311 -34.72 -9.89 20.35
N ASP A 312 -35.23 -10.64 19.37
CA ASP A 312 -34.89 -12.04 19.18
C ASP A 312 -33.55 -12.18 18.43
N TRP A 313 -32.54 -12.61 19.17
CA TRP A 313 -31.20 -12.81 18.64
C TRP A 313 -31.17 -13.97 17.62
N GLY A 314 -30.53 -13.73 16.44
CA GLY A 314 -30.46 -14.65 15.32
C GLY A 314 -29.08 -15.29 15.15
N ILE A 315 -29.00 -16.64 15.13
CA ILE A 315 -27.74 -17.37 14.91
C ILE A 315 -27.13 -17.12 13.52
N GLU A 316 -27.94 -16.82 12.51
CA GLU A 316 -27.47 -16.64 11.13
C GLU A 316 -26.60 -15.39 10.97
N ASP A 317 -26.89 -14.33 11.69
CA ASP A 317 -26.02 -13.14 11.71
C ASP A 317 -24.71 -13.40 12.45
N ALA A 318 -24.75 -14.19 13.51
CA ALA A 318 -23.58 -14.63 14.25
C ALA A 318 -22.63 -15.51 13.42
N ARG A 319 -23.14 -16.25 12.42
CA ARG A 319 -22.38 -17.12 11.52
C ARG A 319 -21.69 -16.38 10.39
N LYS A 320 -22.05 -15.13 10.10
CA LYS A 320 -21.40 -14.34 9.05
C LYS A 320 -19.91 -14.20 9.36
N LEU A 321 -19.05 -14.46 8.37
CA LEU A 321 -17.61 -14.27 8.51
C LEU A 321 -17.24 -12.84 8.14
N VAL A 322 -16.35 -12.25 8.96
CA VAL A 322 -15.88 -10.88 8.81
C VAL A 322 -14.35 -10.83 8.94
N LEU A 323 -13.73 -9.84 8.34
CA LEU A 323 -12.40 -9.40 8.77
C LEU A 323 -12.57 -8.66 10.10
N ARG A 324 -11.81 -9.04 11.13
CA ARG A 324 -11.96 -8.46 12.48
C ARG A 324 -11.83 -6.94 12.44
N THR A 325 -12.80 -6.24 13.06
CA THR A 325 -12.83 -4.78 13.13
C THR A 325 -12.02 -4.22 14.29
N HIS A 326 -11.63 -5.08 15.22
CA HIS A 326 -10.78 -4.83 16.38
C HIS A 326 -10.15 -6.17 16.84
N THR A 327 -9.21 -6.10 17.78
CA THR A 327 -8.55 -7.30 18.33
C THR A 327 -9.28 -7.92 19.52
N THR A 328 -10.38 -7.33 19.98
CA THR A 328 -11.22 -7.84 21.10
C THR A 328 -11.71 -9.27 20.92
N PRO A 329 -11.99 -9.80 19.69
CA PRO A 329 -12.27 -11.24 19.53
C PRO A 329 -11.19 -12.15 20.09
N VAL A 330 -9.94 -11.72 20.13
CA VAL A 330 -8.83 -12.50 20.69
C VAL A 330 -8.91 -12.54 22.21
N THR A 331 -9.05 -11.38 22.84
CA THR A 331 -9.10 -11.26 24.31
C THR A 331 -10.36 -11.88 24.90
N ILE A 332 -11.53 -11.72 24.25
CA ILE A 332 -12.78 -12.32 24.75
C ILE A 332 -12.80 -13.84 24.59
N ARG A 333 -12.18 -14.39 23.52
CA ARG A 333 -11.99 -15.84 23.39
C ARG A 333 -11.06 -16.38 24.46
N TYR A 334 -9.96 -15.70 24.75
CA TYR A 334 -9.08 -16.05 25.85
C TYR A 334 -9.86 -16.14 27.17
N LEU A 335 -10.72 -15.16 27.46
CA LEU A 335 -11.60 -15.18 28.64
C LEU A 335 -12.55 -16.37 28.63
N ALA A 336 -13.18 -16.67 27.50
CA ALA A 336 -14.10 -17.80 27.35
C ALA A 336 -13.43 -19.18 27.57
N ASP A 337 -12.22 -19.32 27.04
CA ASP A 337 -11.47 -20.60 27.06
C ASP A 337 -10.79 -20.80 28.41
N LYS A 338 -10.15 -19.79 28.96
CA LYS A 338 -9.34 -19.91 30.20
C LYS A 338 -10.13 -19.64 31.47
N LYS A 339 -11.14 -18.74 31.41
CA LYS A 339 -11.93 -18.28 32.58
C LYS A 339 -11.06 -17.89 33.76
N PRO A 340 -10.05 -17.03 33.56
CA PRO A 340 -9.05 -16.76 34.57
C PRO A 340 -9.66 -15.99 35.75
N GLU A 341 -9.17 -16.27 36.96
CA GLU A 341 -9.44 -15.41 38.12
C GLU A 341 -8.58 -14.16 38.10
N GLU A 342 -7.33 -14.29 37.64
CA GLU A 342 -6.38 -13.20 37.42
C GLU A 342 -5.66 -13.41 36.08
N ALA A 343 -5.52 -12.34 35.30
CA ALA A 343 -4.78 -12.36 34.05
C ALA A 343 -4.41 -10.94 33.60
N SER A 344 -3.28 -10.81 32.91
CA SER A 344 -2.87 -9.62 32.19
C SER A 344 -2.42 -10.06 30.79
N VAL A 345 -3.23 -9.83 29.80
CA VAL A 345 -2.94 -10.25 28.43
C VAL A 345 -3.17 -9.10 27.44
N PHE A 346 -2.42 -9.11 26.34
CA PHE A 346 -2.60 -8.15 25.26
C PHE A 346 -2.44 -8.82 23.90
N SER A 347 -2.96 -8.17 22.87
CA SER A 347 -2.83 -8.60 21.48
C SER A 347 -2.50 -7.41 20.60
N VAL A 348 -1.56 -7.59 19.68
CA VAL A 348 -1.23 -6.61 18.63
C VAL A 348 -1.50 -7.25 17.29
N GLY A 349 -2.35 -6.64 16.47
CA GLY A 349 -2.65 -7.22 15.18
C GLY A 349 -3.36 -6.28 14.22
N ARG A 350 -3.45 -6.71 12.97
CA ARG A 350 -4.18 -5.98 11.93
C ARG A 350 -5.67 -6.09 12.15
N VAL A 351 -6.35 -4.99 11.94
CA VAL A 351 -7.80 -4.86 11.96
C VAL A 351 -8.28 -4.16 10.70
N PHE A 352 -9.55 -4.35 10.34
CA PHE A 352 -10.08 -3.96 9.05
C PHE A 352 -11.41 -3.25 9.23
N ARG A 353 -11.55 -2.07 8.63
CA ARG A 353 -12.79 -1.29 8.65
C ARG A 353 -13.07 -0.77 7.26
N ASN A 354 -14.29 -0.97 6.78
CA ASN A 354 -14.71 -0.52 5.45
C ASN A 354 -15.06 0.97 5.47
N GLU A 355 -14.11 1.77 5.94
CA GLU A 355 -14.24 3.21 6.01
C GLU A 355 -13.71 3.88 4.74
N LYS A 356 -14.18 5.08 4.45
CA LYS A 356 -13.64 5.90 3.37
C LYS A 356 -12.20 6.30 3.70
N LEU A 357 -11.27 5.99 2.79
CA LEU A 357 -9.87 6.36 2.95
C LEU A 357 -9.69 7.88 3.04
N THR A 358 -9.06 8.34 4.11
CA THR A 358 -8.74 9.74 4.35
C THR A 358 -7.33 9.87 4.93
N TYR A 359 -6.86 11.08 5.15
CA TYR A 359 -5.60 11.31 5.84
C TYR A 359 -5.56 10.83 7.31
N LYS A 360 -6.73 10.43 7.88
CA LYS A 360 -6.89 9.92 9.25
C LYS A 360 -7.38 8.48 9.33
N HIS A 361 -7.94 7.93 8.24
CA HIS A 361 -8.63 6.64 8.23
C HIS A 361 -8.07 5.76 7.12
N LEU A 362 -7.80 4.51 7.48
CA LEU A 362 -7.35 3.43 6.60
C LEU A 362 -8.34 2.27 6.67
N ALA A 363 -8.44 1.51 5.59
CA ALA A 363 -9.23 0.27 5.56
C ALA A 363 -8.57 -0.87 6.35
N GLU A 364 -7.27 -0.81 6.55
CA GLU A 364 -6.45 -1.75 7.31
C GLU A 364 -5.45 -0.96 8.16
N PHE A 365 -5.33 -1.32 9.44
CA PHE A 365 -4.37 -0.70 10.37
C PHE A 365 -4.05 -1.65 11.52
N TYR A 366 -3.03 -1.32 12.33
CA TYR A 366 -2.67 -2.09 13.54
C TYR A 366 -3.42 -1.57 14.75
N GLN A 367 -3.96 -2.49 15.53
CA GLN A 367 -4.51 -2.20 16.84
C GLN A 367 -3.74 -2.98 17.91
N VAL A 368 -3.45 -2.32 19.04
CA VAL A 368 -3.12 -2.97 20.29
C VAL A 368 -4.34 -2.96 21.19
N GLU A 369 -4.59 -4.05 21.85
CA GLU A 369 -5.64 -4.19 22.86
C GLU A 369 -5.14 -5.06 24.00
N GLY A 370 -5.61 -4.81 25.19
CA GLY A 370 -5.29 -5.64 26.33
C GLY A 370 -6.37 -5.62 27.38
N ILE A 371 -6.32 -6.63 28.25
CA ILE A 371 -7.21 -6.77 29.39
C ILE A 371 -6.41 -7.08 30.66
N VAL A 372 -6.95 -6.64 31.80
CA VAL A 372 -6.54 -7.09 33.13
C VAL A 372 -7.75 -7.65 33.85
N VAL A 373 -7.65 -8.90 34.31
CA VAL A 373 -8.65 -9.57 35.11
C VAL A 373 -8.16 -9.64 36.56
N GLY A 374 -8.98 -9.30 37.52
CA GLY A 374 -8.64 -9.45 38.92
C GLY A 374 -9.77 -9.03 39.85
N LYS A 375 -9.78 -9.59 41.06
CA LYS A 375 -10.85 -9.36 42.06
C LYS A 375 -10.97 -7.90 42.48
N ASN A 376 -9.85 -7.20 42.60
CA ASN A 376 -9.79 -5.86 43.19
C ASN A 376 -9.35 -4.78 42.21
N VAL A 377 -9.34 -5.08 40.88
CA VAL A 377 -8.94 -4.13 39.85
C VAL A 377 -10.01 -3.06 39.67
N THR A 378 -9.57 -1.83 39.46
CA THR A 378 -10.43 -0.65 39.40
C THR A 378 -10.11 0.20 38.15
N LEU A 379 -11.01 1.13 37.84
CA LEU A 379 -10.75 2.12 36.77
C LEU A 379 -9.49 2.95 37.02
N ARG A 380 -9.13 3.19 38.29
CA ARG A 380 -7.89 3.90 38.67
C ARG A 380 -6.64 3.13 38.25
N ASP A 381 -6.67 1.80 38.41
CA ASP A 381 -5.57 0.92 37.98
C ASP A 381 -5.41 0.94 36.45
N LEU A 382 -6.53 0.95 35.72
CA LEU A 382 -6.53 1.11 34.28
C LEU A 382 -5.92 2.45 33.84
N MET A 383 -6.30 3.55 34.49
CA MET A 383 -5.73 4.88 34.20
C MET A 383 -4.23 4.92 34.53
N GLY A 384 -3.80 4.31 35.64
CA GLY A 384 -2.40 4.18 36.03
C GLY A 384 -1.59 3.40 35.00
N LEU A 385 -2.07 2.23 34.60
CA LEU A 385 -1.46 1.38 33.56
C LEU A 385 -1.27 2.14 32.24
N GLN A 386 -2.31 2.84 31.79
CA GLN A 386 -2.24 3.59 30.54
C GLN A 386 -1.30 4.81 30.64
N THR A 387 -1.24 5.45 31.80
CA THR A 387 -0.30 6.55 32.05
C THR A 387 1.14 6.04 31.96
N GLU A 388 1.44 4.89 32.57
CA GLU A 388 2.76 4.25 32.51
C GLU A 388 3.13 3.84 31.08
N PHE A 389 2.20 3.21 30.33
CA PHE A 389 2.38 2.88 28.94
C PHE A 389 2.74 4.11 28.09
N TYR A 390 1.95 5.18 28.20
CA TYR A 390 2.22 6.41 27.45
C TYR A 390 3.54 7.07 27.85
N SER A 391 3.89 7.03 29.13
CA SER A 391 5.18 7.54 29.63
C SER A 391 6.35 6.79 28.98
N LYS A 392 6.27 5.46 28.91
CA LYS A 392 7.29 4.61 28.25
C LYS A 392 7.35 4.85 26.74
N MET A 393 6.23 5.19 26.10
CA MET A 393 6.16 5.62 24.69
C MET A 393 6.66 7.07 24.48
N GLY A 394 7.12 7.78 25.54
CA GLY A 394 7.58 9.18 25.46
C GLY A 394 6.45 10.22 25.44
N LEU A 395 5.22 9.83 25.68
CA LEU A 395 4.03 10.68 25.64
C LEU A 395 3.67 11.15 27.05
N LYS A 396 4.15 12.33 27.46
CA LYS A 396 4.12 12.79 28.87
C LYS A 396 2.81 13.46 29.30
N LYS A 397 2.10 14.13 28.39
CA LYS A 397 0.87 14.87 28.72
C LYS A 397 -0.35 14.04 28.32
N VAL A 398 -0.92 13.36 29.30
CA VAL A 398 -2.08 12.46 29.11
C VAL A 398 -3.25 12.96 29.94
N LYS A 399 -4.46 12.85 29.42
CA LYS A 399 -5.71 13.00 30.16
C LYS A 399 -6.71 11.94 29.74
N PHE A 400 -7.67 11.67 30.62
CA PHE A 400 -8.76 10.72 30.37
C PHE A 400 -10.08 11.50 30.36
N TRP A 401 -10.91 11.15 29.38
CA TRP A 401 -12.20 11.80 29.18
C TRP A 401 -13.32 10.75 29.21
N PRO A 402 -14.46 11.01 29.85
CA PRO A 402 -15.61 10.11 29.78
C PRO A 402 -16.03 9.86 28.33
N SER A 403 -16.32 8.62 28.03
CA SER A 403 -16.72 8.20 26.69
C SER A 403 -17.82 7.13 26.78
N PHE A 404 -18.28 6.61 25.67
CA PHE A 404 -19.25 5.52 25.61
C PHE A 404 -18.80 4.46 24.64
N PHE A 405 -18.80 3.20 25.10
CA PHE A 405 -18.66 2.02 24.28
C PHE A 405 -19.70 0.99 24.72
N PRO A 406 -20.37 0.23 23.80
CA PRO A 406 -21.44 -0.68 24.18
C PRO A 406 -21.04 -1.79 25.15
N TYR A 407 -19.76 -2.16 25.18
CA TYR A 407 -19.20 -3.27 25.93
C TYR A 407 -18.48 -2.88 27.24
N THR A 408 -18.34 -1.59 27.54
CA THR A 408 -17.72 -1.11 28.79
C THR A 408 -18.60 -0.14 29.56
N GLU A 409 -18.53 -0.24 30.91
CA GLU A 409 -19.16 0.71 31.83
C GLU A 409 -18.40 0.68 33.18
N PRO A 410 -17.76 1.76 33.61
CA PRO A 410 -17.58 3.03 32.90
C PRO A 410 -16.63 2.96 31.72
N SER A 411 -16.79 3.91 30.81
CA SER A 411 -15.95 4.03 29.60
C SER A 411 -15.15 5.33 29.60
N LEU A 412 -13.91 5.28 29.16
CA LEU A 412 -13.01 6.41 29.03
C LEU A 412 -12.34 6.43 27.65
N GLN A 413 -12.00 7.63 27.21
CA GLN A 413 -11.11 7.88 26.07
C GLN A 413 -9.83 8.53 26.59
N SER A 414 -8.66 7.96 26.28
CA SER A 414 -7.38 8.62 26.55
C SER A 414 -7.04 9.63 25.47
N MET A 415 -6.46 10.73 25.87
CA MET A 415 -6.00 11.79 24.99
C MET A 415 -4.57 12.19 25.35
N VAL A 416 -3.75 12.43 24.35
CA VAL A 416 -2.38 12.91 24.48
C VAL A 416 -2.24 14.28 23.82
N TYR A 417 -1.49 15.18 24.47
CA TYR A 417 -1.23 16.50 23.91
C TYR A 417 -0.11 16.44 22.88
N HIS A 418 -0.41 16.86 21.68
CA HIS A 418 0.57 16.97 20.60
C HIS A 418 1.18 18.38 20.58
N GLU A 419 2.45 18.51 20.99
CA GLU A 419 3.13 19.79 21.15
C GLU A 419 3.17 20.61 19.85
N LYS A 420 3.54 19.97 18.71
CA LYS A 420 3.63 20.67 17.41
C LYS A 420 2.28 21.16 16.89
N LEU A 421 1.20 20.41 17.12
CA LEU A 421 -0.14 20.76 16.66
C LEU A 421 -0.91 21.62 17.68
N GLY A 422 -0.38 21.81 18.90
CA GLY A 422 -1.02 22.57 19.96
C GLY A 422 -2.39 22.03 20.41
N LYS A 423 -2.67 20.73 20.20
CA LYS A 423 -3.98 20.13 20.46
C LYS A 423 -3.93 18.74 21.09
N TRP A 424 -5.03 18.36 21.72
CA TRP A 424 -5.24 17.03 22.25
C TRP A 424 -5.65 16.08 21.13
N VAL A 425 -5.02 14.89 21.10
CA VAL A 425 -5.29 13.82 20.13
C VAL A 425 -5.80 12.60 20.88
N GLU A 426 -6.93 12.07 20.46
CA GLU A 426 -7.49 10.83 20.99
C GLU A 426 -6.64 9.64 20.58
N LEU A 427 -6.36 8.73 21.53
CA LEU A 427 -5.60 7.52 21.28
C LEU A 427 -6.43 6.26 21.55
N PHE A 428 -6.60 5.86 22.83
CA PHE A 428 -7.21 4.59 23.18
C PHE A 428 -8.58 4.78 23.85
N GLY A 429 -9.54 3.96 23.40
CA GLY A 429 -10.75 3.70 24.13
C GLY A 429 -10.48 2.68 25.24
N MET A 430 -11.10 2.84 26.40
CA MET A 430 -10.90 1.95 27.55
C MET A 430 -12.07 1.97 28.52
N GLY A 431 -12.13 0.95 29.38
CA GLY A 431 -13.14 0.89 30.42
C GLY A 431 -13.12 -0.43 31.17
N ILE A 432 -14.17 -0.68 31.94
CA ILE A 432 -14.43 -1.97 32.59
C ILE A 432 -15.46 -2.72 31.75
N PHE A 433 -15.18 -3.96 31.35
CA PHE A 433 -16.17 -4.76 30.63
C PHE A 433 -17.44 -4.91 31.47
N ARG A 434 -18.56 -4.76 30.81
CA ARG A 434 -19.89 -4.93 31.43
C ARG A 434 -20.11 -6.39 31.81
N PRO A 435 -20.91 -6.66 32.87
CA PRO A 435 -21.31 -8.01 33.23
C PRO A 435 -21.94 -8.79 32.07
N GLU A 436 -22.68 -8.10 31.19
CA GLU A 436 -23.30 -8.65 29.98
C GLU A 436 -22.29 -9.20 28.98
N VAL A 437 -21.03 -8.79 29.06
CA VAL A 437 -19.90 -9.30 28.25
C VAL A 437 -19.21 -10.46 28.95
N THR A 438 -18.90 -10.33 30.24
CA THR A 438 -18.03 -11.25 30.97
C THR A 438 -18.75 -12.46 31.54
N LEU A 439 -19.97 -12.29 32.06
CA LEU A 439 -20.73 -13.40 32.65
C LEU A 439 -21.10 -14.51 31.63
N PRO A 440 -21.54 -14.19 30.39
CA PRO A 440 -21.82 -15.23 29.41
C PRO A 440 -20.66 -16.15 29.10
N VAL A 441 -19.44 -15.63 29.13
CA VAL A 441 -18.21 -16.41 28.89
C VAL A 441 -17.65 -17.05 30.18
N GLY A 442 -18.28 -16.81 31.33
CA GLY A 442 -17.97 -17.49 32.60
C GLY A 442 -16.93 -16.76 33.46
N VAL A 443 -16.63 -15.51 33.21
CA VAL A 443 -15.73 -14.66 34.00
C VAL A 443 -16.55 -13.79 34.95
N LYS A 444 -16.25 -13.85 36.26
CA LYS A 444 -16.98 -13.16 37.33
C LYS A 444 -16.24 -11.93 37.85
N ASN A 445 -14.92 -11.96 37.82
CA ASN A 445 -14.09 -10.87 38.29
C ASN A 445 -14.15 -9.69 37.31
N PRO A 446 -13.99 -8.44 37.78
CA PRO A 446 -13.86 -7.28 36.92
C PRO A 446 -12.77 -7.47 35.86
N VAL A 447 -13.05 -6.97 34.65
CA VAL A 447 -12.12 -7.01 33.53
C VAL A 447 -11.91 -5.58 33.03
N LEU A 448 -10.71 -5.06 33.27
CA LEU A 448 -10.26 -3.80 32.66
C LEU A 448 -9.91 -4.09 31.18
N ALA A 449 -10.30 -3.20 30.29
CA ALA A 449 -10.03 -3.36 28.86
C ALA A 449 -9.64 -2.01 28.22
N TRP A 450 -8.73 -2.08 27.28
CA TRP A 450 -8.34 -0.91 26.45
C TRP A 450 -7.96 -1.36 25.05
N GLY A 451 -8.06 -0.43 24.09
CA GLY A 451 -7.59 -0.69 22.73
C GLY A 451 -7.48 0.58 21.91
N GLY A 452 -6.57 0.57 20.94
CA GLY A 452 -6.41 1.67 20.00
C GLY A 452 -5.45 1.41 18.86
N GLY A 453 -5.54 2.25 17.83
CA GLY A 453 -4.72 2.17 16.64
C GLY A 453 -3.28 2.65 16.87
N LEU A 454 -2.30 1.87 16.41
CA LEU A 454 -0.88 2.19 16.56
C LEU A 454 -0.40 3.28 15.60
N GLU A 455 -1.07 3.45 14.46
CA GLU A 455 -0.73 4.46 13.46
C GLU A 455 -0.82 5.87 14.04
N ARG A 456 -1.77 6.15 14.94
CA ARG A 456 -1.85 7.46 15.61
C ARG A 456 -0.63 7.73 16.49
N ILE A 457 -0.12 6.72 17.18
CA ILE A 457 1.13 6.82 17.96
C ILE A 457 2.31 7.06 17.01
N ALA A 458 2.39 6.31 15.90
CA ALA A 458 3.42 6.48 14.89
C ALA A 458 3.38 7.88 14.26
N MET A 459 2.19 8.40 13.93
CA MET A 459 2.03 9.76 13.42
C MET A 459 2.54 10.82 14.42
N LEU A 460 2.20 10.67 15.69
CA LEU A 460 2.68 11.57 16.76
C LEU A 460 4.20 11.54 16.85
N ARG A 461 4.81 10.34 16.84
CA ARG A 461 6.25 10.15 16.96
C ARG A 461 7.01 10.71 15.76
N TYR A 462 6.57 10.40 14.55
CA TYR A 462 7.25 10.79 13.31
C TYR A 462 6.83 12.16 12.78
N GLY A 463 5.86 12.82 13.39
CA GLY A 463 5.36 14.13 13.00
C GLY A 463 4.65 14.11 11.64
N LEU A 464 3.86 13.06 11.39
CA LEU A 464 3.10 12.89 10.15
C LEU A 464 1.71 13.48 10.27
N ASP A 465 1.27 14.18 9.23
CA ASP A 465 -0.09 14.74 9.13
C ASP A 465 -1.05 13.82 8.36
N ASP A 466 -0.51 12.83 7.67
CA ASP A 466 -1.25 11.89 6.84
C ASP A 466 -0.85 10.45 7.16
N VAL A 467 -1.80 9.66 7.67
CA VAL A 467 -1.57 8.26 8.05
C VAL A 467 -1.12 7.38 6.88
N ARG A 468 -1.48 7.75 5.64
CA ARG A 468 -1.12 7.00 4.42
C ARG A 468 0.38 7.01 4.14
N GLU A 469 1.12 7.97 4.70
CA GLU A 469 2.59 8.01 4.57
C GLU A 469 3.26 6.81 5.24
N LEU A 470 2.68 6.27 6.31
CA LEU A 470 3.15 5.05 6.97
C LEU A 470 3.09 3.80 6.08
N TYR A 471 2.26 3.81 5.03
CA TYR A 471 2.07 2.71 4.10
C TYR A 471 2.66 3.02 2.71
N SER A 472 3.37 4.14 2.59
CA SER A 472 4.02 4.55 1.35
C SER A 472 5.39 3.87 1.22
N ASN A 473 5.68 3.28 0.05
CA ASN A 473 6.98 2.68 -0.29
C ASN A 473 8.04 3.71 -0.73
N LYS A 474 7.92 4.97 -0.31
CA LYS A 474 8.90 6.02 -0.62
C LYS A 474 10.21 5.75 0.12
N LEU A 475 11.21 5.22 -0.58
CA LEU A 475 12.50 4.86 0.01
C LEU A 475 13.21 6.04 0.68
N GLY A 476 13.09 7.26 0.14
CA GLY A 476 13.65 8.46 0.76
C GLY A 476 13.10 8.70 2.16
N TRP A 477 11.77 8.61 2.34
CA TRP A 477 11.12 8.71 3.64
C TRP A 477 11.53 7.55 4.56
N LEU A 478 11.41 6.31 4.09
CA LEU A 478 11.75 5.12 4.90
C LEU A 478 13.19 5.13 5.43
N ARG A 479 14.14 5.67 4.64
CA ARG A 479 15.54 5.80 5.05
C ARG A 479 15.78 6.99 5.96
N GLY A 480 15.03 8.08 5.78
CA GLY A 480 15.18 9.34 6.51
C GLY A 480 14.52 9.38 7.88
N VAL A 481 13.56 8.47 8.18
CA VAL A 481 12.88 8.46 9.49
C VAL A 481 13.86 8.16 10.61
N PRO A 482 13.93 8.99 11.68
CA PRO A 482 14.80 8.75 12.84
C PRO A 482 14.46 7.41 13.52
N LYS A 483 15.47 6.65 13.93
CA LYS A 483 15.26 5.41 14.69
C LYS A 483 14.95 5.63 16.17
N CYS A 484 15.48 6.71 16.72
CA CYS A 484 15.31 7.09 18.13
C CYS A 484 15.00 8.58 18.20
N GLN A 485 13.96 8.92 18.93
CA GLN A 485 13.72 10.28 19.44
C GLN A 485 13.46 10.20 20.93
#